data_6a1d9ca7c4f3aa166d7e886afb629621
#
_entry.id   6a1d9ca7c4f3aa166d7e886afb629621
#
_cell.length_a   1.000
_cell.length_b   1.000
_cell.length_c   1.000
_cell.angle_alpha   90.00
_cell.angle_beta   90.00
_cell.angle_gamma   90.00
#
_symmetry.space_group_name_H-M   'P 1'
#
loop_
_entity.id
_entity.type
_entity.pdbx_description
1 polymer ?
#
loop_
_entity_poly.entity_id
_entity_poly.type
_entity_poly.pdbx_seq_one_letter_code
_entity_poly.pdbx_strand_id
1 'polypeptide(L)'
;MTLGVSRSTVRRPPPQDRDADLRRRLRELAEERRRFGVQRLHVLLRREGLVVNHKRTERLYREESLSLRLRPMKKRPCVLRSCQPAPMGPDEQWGMDFVSDSLESGRRIRLLTILDLWDRSTPALEVDISLSGQRVVQVLERLRLQGRLPRRLLTDNGPEFTGHALNAWAQKHGVGLAHSRPGKPTDNGFVESFNGRLRDECLNQNIFVSLAETRRLLEEWRQDYNCNRPHSALGWQSLEAFRAIHQPSTTAGTTNLSLVS
;
A
#
# COMPACT_ATOMS: atom_id res chain seq x y z
N MET A 1 -37.78 -34.42 -33.05
CA MET A 1 -37.35 -33.07 -33.35
C MET A 1 -35.88 -33.10 -33.75
N THR A 2 -35.59 -33.13 -35.05
CA THR A 2 -34.22 -33.15 -35.57
C THR A 2 -33.70 -31.71 -35.60
N LEU A 3 -32.68 -31.44 -34.77
CA LEU A 3 -31.97 -30.14 -34.81
C LEU A 3 -31.35 -29.98 -36.21
N GLY A 4 -31.81 -29.02 -37.01
CA GLY A 4 -31.35 -28.71 -38.33
C GLY A 4 -29.93 -28.12 -38.40
N VAL A 5 -28.97 -28.80 -37.76
CA VAL A 5 -27.57 -28.36 -37.78
C VAL A 5 -26.84 -29.04 -38.93
N SER A 6 -26.25 -28.26 -39.82
CA SER A 6 -25.50 -28.78 -40.96
C SER A 6 -24.32 -29.65 -40.51
N ARG A 7 -24.07 -30.79 -41.24
CA ARG A 7 -22.91 -31.67 -41.00
C ARG A 7 -21.56 -30.93 -41.04
N SER A 8 -21.44 -29.87 -41.83
CA SER A 8 -20.25 -29.02 -41.91
C SER A 8 -20.03 -28.21 -40.62
N THR A 9 -21.10 -27.80 -39.96
CA THR A 9 -21.03 -27.07 -38.65
C THR A 9 -20.56 -27.98 -37.54
N VAL A 10 -20.97 -29.28 -37.52
CA VAL A 10 -20.55 -30.27 -36.54
C VAL A 10 -19.08 -30.69 -36.72
N ARG A 11 -18.55 -30.66 -37.93
CA ARG A 11 -17.15 -31.03 -38.24
C ARG A 11 -16.17 -29.89 -38.14
N ARG A 12 -16.64 -28.66 -37.88
CA ARG A 12 -15.76 -27.50 -37.72
C ARG A 12 -15.00 -27.64 -36.40
N PRO A 13 -13.65 -27.67 -36.46
CA PRO A 13 -12.89 -27.66 -35.19
C PRO A 13 -13.29 -26.43 -34.37
N PRO A 14 -13.37 -26.54 -33.05
CA PRO A 14 -13.68 -25.39 -32.20
C PRO A 14 -12.70 -24.26 -32.53
N PRO A 15 -13.19 -23.02 -32.63
CA PRO A 15 -12.32 -21.88 -32.93
C PRO A 15 -11.22 -21.82 -31.87
N GLN A 16 -9.97 -21.64 -32.32
CA GLN A 16 -8.85 -21.44 -31.39
C GLN A 16 -9.19 -20.30 -30.43
N ASP A 17 -9.02 -20.56 -29.14
CA ASP A 17 -9.22 -19.51 -28.13
C ASP A 17 -8.15 -18.44 -28.31
N ARG A 18 -8.55 -17.32 -28.93
CA ARG A 18 -7.69 -16.14 -29.12
C ARG A 18 -7.25 -15.49 -27.81
N ASP A 19 -7.84 -15.92 -26.72
CA ASP A 19 -7.60 -15.38 -25.36
C ASP A 19 -6.77 -16.33 -24.49
N ALA A 20 -6.30 -17.47 -25.01
CA ALA A 20 -5.66 -18.53 -24.22
C ALA A 20 -4.46 -18.02 -23.39
N ASP A 21 -3.55 -17.26 -23.99
CA ASP A 21 -2.39 -16.71 -23.28
C ASP A 21 -2.81 -15.64 -22.26
N LEU A 22 -3.77 -14.79 -22.62
CA LEU A 22 -4.30 -13.79 -21.70
C LEU A 22 -5.04 -14.44 -20.50
N ARG A 23 -5.79 -15.52 -20.73
CA ARG A 23 -6.44 -16.31 -19.66
C ARG A 23 -5.40 -16.92 -18.73
N ARG A 24 -4.38 -17.55 -19.29
CA ARG A 24 -3.30 -18.15 -18.50
C ARG A 24 -2.65 -17.10 -17.61
N ARG A 25 -2.21 -15.98 -18.21
CA ARG A 25 -1.54 -14.92 -17.44
C ARG A 25 -2.45 -14.28 -16.41
N LEU A 26 -3.73 -14.07 -16.73
CA LEU A 26 -4.72 -13.56 -15.77
C LEU A 26 -4.88 -14.49 -14.56
N ARG A 27 -4.91 -15.81 -14.75
CA ARG A 27 -4.97 -16.79 -13.65
C ARG A 27 -3.71 -16.76 -12.79
N GLU A 28 -2.53 -16.75 -13.41
CA GLU A 28 -1.23 -16.63 -12.72
C GLU A 28 -1.20 -15.38 -11.82
N LEU A 29 -1.53 -14.23 -12.38
CA LEU A 29 -1.59 -12.98 -11.62
C LEU A 29 -2.65 -13.02 -10.49
N ALA A 30 -3.78 -13.66 -10.70
CA ALA A 30 -4.80 -13.80 -9.67
C ALA A 30 -4.36 -14.74 -8.53
N GLU A 31 -3.56 -15.76 -8.80
CA GLU A 31 -2.94 -16.65 -7.81
C GLU A 31 -1.83 -15.93 -7.05
N GLU A 32 -0.95 -15.21 -7.73
CA GLU A 32 0.10 -14.39 -7.12
C GLU A 32 -0.48 -13.28 -6.24
N ARG A 33 -1.60 -12.69 -6.67
CA ARG A 33 -2.23 -11.49 -6.09
C ARG A 33 -3.66 -11.75 -5.65
N ARG A 34 -3.87 -12.69 -4.76
CA ARG A 34 -5.19 -13.23 -4.35
C ARG A 34 -6.21 -12.15 -3.91
N ARG A 35 -5.75 -10.96 -3.51
CA ARG A 35 -6.61 -9.86 -3.07
C ARG A 35 -6.73 -8.74 -4.11
N PHE A 36 -6.22 -8.95 -5.33
CA PHE A 36 -6.40 -7.98 -6.41
C PHE A 36 -7.68 -8.26 -7.17
N GLY A 37 -8.55 -7.25 -7.26
CA GLY A 37 -9.73 -7.30 -8.13
C GLY A 37 -9.36 -7.05 -9.60
N VAL A 38 -10.33 -7.28 -10.49
CA VAL A 38 -10.18 -7.20 -11.94
C VAL A 38 -9.45 -5.95 -12.44
N GLN A 39 -9.70 -4.79 -11.84
CA GLN A 39 -9.07 -3.54 -12.30
C GLN A 39 -7.56 -3.50 -12.05
N ARG A 40 -7.09 -3.99 -10.88
CA ARG A 40 -5.65 -4.09 -10.60
C ARG A 40 -4.97 -5.11 -11.51
N LEU A 41 -5.59 -6.27 -11.69
CA LEU A 41 -5.08 -7.30 -12.60
C LEU A 41 -5.04 -6.79 -14.04
N HIS A 42 -6.05 -6.03 -14.48
CA HIS A 42 -6.03 -5.38 -15.79
C HIS A 42 -4.84 -4.42 -15.96
N VAL A 43 -4.55 -3.62 -14.94
CA VAL A 43 -3.40 -2.70 -14.98
C VAL A 43 -2.08 -3.46 -15.11
N LEU A 44 -1.92 -4.59 -14.40
CA LEU A 44 -0.72 -5.43 -14.51
C LEU A 44 -0.61 -6.02 -15.92
N LEU A 45 -1.67 -6.62 -16.46
CA LEU A 45 -1.70 -7.16 -17.82
C LEU A 45 -1.42 -6.07 -18.87
N ARG A 46 -1.89 -4.85 -18.64
CA ARG A 46 -1.61 -3.71 -19.53
C ARG A 46 -0.14 -3.29 -19.46
N ARG A 47 0.49 -3.32 -18.29
CA ARG A 47 1.92 -3.06 -18.14
C ARG A 47 2.78 -4.11 -18.85
N GLU A 48 2.31 -5.35 -18.92
CA GLU A 48 2.92 -6.46 -19.68
C GLU A 48 2.62 -6.40 -21.20
N GLY A 49 1.83 -5.42 -21.66
CA GLY A 49 1.47 -5.26 -23.07
C GLY A 49 0.44 -6.26 -23.60
N LEU A 50 -0.14 -7.09 -22.73
CA LEU A 50 -1.03 -8.19 -23.13
C LEU A 50 -2.45 -7.75 -23.48
N VAL A 51 -2.90 -6.61 -22.96
CA VAL A 51 -4.27 -6.14 -23.17
C VAL A 51 -4.38 -4.62 -23.05
N VAL A 52 -5.29 -4.04 -23.84
CA VAL A 52 -5.65 -2.62 -23.78
C VAL A 52 -7.10 -2.43 -23.29
N ASN A 53 -8.01 -3.32 -23.70
CA ASN A 53 -9.44 -3.20 -23.44
C ASN A 53 -9.84 -3.85 -22.10
N HIS A 54 -10.25 -3.03 -21.14
CA HIS A 54 -10.69 -3.50 -19.81
C HIS A 54 -11.91 -4.44 -19.86
N LYS A 55 -12.85 -4.23 -20.80
CA LYS A 55 -14.03 -5.10 -20.98
C LYS A 55 -13.64 -6.53 -21.33
N ARG A 56 -12.55 -6.71 -22.11
CA ARG A 56 -12.00 -8.04 -22.43
C ARG A 56 -11.50 -8.73 -21.16
N THR A 57 -10.74 -8.00 -20.33
CA THR A 57 -10.26 -8.54 -19.03
C THR A 57 -11.42 -8.87 -18.09
N GLU A 58 -12.43 -8.01 -17.99
CA GLU A 58 -13.61 -8.24 -17.13
C GLU A 58 -14.39 -9.48 -17.57
N ARG A 59 -14.57 -9.70 -18.88
CA ARG A 59 -15.22 -10.90 -19.40
C ARG A 59 -14.45 -12.16 -18.98
N LEU A 60 -13.13 -12.19 -19.27
CA LEU A 60 -12.28 -13.33 -18.93
C LEU A 60 -12.24 -13.58 -17.41
N TYR A 61 -12.15 -12.52 -16.61
CA TYR A 61 -12.16 -12.61 -15.15
C TYR A 61 -13.42 -13.29 -14.60
N ARG A 62 -14.59 -13.04 -15.21
CA ARG A 62 -15.85 -13.70 -14.85
C ARG A 62 -15.90 -15.14 -15.34
N GLU A 63 -15.48 -15.39 -16.58
CA GLU A 63 -15.43 -16.72 -17.17
C GLU A 63 -14.52 -17.66 -16.37
N GLU A 64 -13.40 -17.15 -15.87
CA GLU A 64 -12.46 -17.90 -15.01
C GLU A 64 -12.87 -17.96 -13.52
N SER A 65 -14.04 -17.44 -13.18
CA SER A 65 -14.57 -17.44 -11.80
C SER A 65 -13.63 -16.82 -10.75
N LEU A 66 -12.82 -15.83 -11.14
CA LEU A 66 -11.83 -15.17 -10.28
C LEU A 66 -12.43 -14.09 -9.36
N SER A 67 -13.75 -13.91 -9.38
CA SER A 67 -14.44 -12.84 -8.64
C SER A 67 -14.20 -12.93 -7.13
N LEU A 68 -13.65 -11.85 -6.56
CA LEU A 68 -13.45 -11.76 -5.11
C LEU A 68 -14.80 -11.66 -4.40
N ARG A 69 -14.99 -12.46 -3.35
CA ARG A 69 -16.12 -12.30 -2.43
C ARG A 69 -15.84 -11.09 -1.53
N LEU A 70 -16.30 -9.93 -1.93
CA LEU A 70 -16.22 -8.73 -1.11
C LEU A 70 -17.38 -8.73 -0.10
N ARG A 71 -17.08 -8.52 1.19
CA ARG A 71 -18.13 -8.24 2.16
C ARG A 71 -18.76 -6.90 1.80
N PRO A 72 -20.11 -6.80 1.69
CA PRO A 72 -20.75 -5.52 1.45
C PRO A 72 -20.42 -4.55 2.57
N MET A 73 -19.75 -3.46 2.22
CA MET A 73 -19.49 -2.38 3.18
C MET A 73 -20.81 -1.67 3.48
N LYS A 74 -21.20 -1.66 4.76
CA LYS A 74 -22.31 -0.78 5.21
C LYS A 74 -21.94 0.67 4.86
N LYS A 75 -22.79 1.34 4.10
CA LYS A 75 -22.64 2.78 3.83
C LYS A 75 -22.65 3.50 5.17
N ARG A 76 -21.52 4.04 5.59
CA ARG A 76 -21.48 4.93 6.75
C ARG A 76 -22.00 6.30 6.33
N PRO A 77 -22.81 6.99 7.14
CA PRO A 77 -23.20 8.36 6.84
C PRO A 77 -21.96 9.22 6.67
N CYS A 78 -22.00 10.11 5.69
CA CYS A 78 -20.90 11.05 5.44
C CYS A 78 -20.93 12.09 6.57
N VAL A 79 -20.13 11.88 7.58
CA VAL A 79 -19.87 12.91 8.60
C VAL A 79 -18.96 13.95 7.97
N LEU A 80 -19.32 15.22 8.05
CA LEU A 80 -18.47 16.34 7.64
C LEU A 80 -17.10 16.18 8.32
N ARG A 81 -16.10 15.81 7.52
CA ARG A 81 -14.73 15.64 7.99
C ARG A 81 -14.17 17.04 8.22
N SER A 82 -13.76 17.33 9.45
CA SER A 82 -12.86 18.46 9.67
C SER A 82 -11.52 18.08 9.02
N CYS A 83 -11.34 18.54 7.80
CA CYS A 83 -10.14 18.23 7.03
C CYS A 83 -8.96 18.98 7.66
N GLN A 84 -8.01 18.25 8.22
CA GLN A 84 -6.65 18.80 8.27
C GLN A 84 -6.21 19.05 6.83
N PRO A 85 -5.48 20.16 6.54
CA PRO A 85 -4.99 20.40 5.20
C PRO A 85 -4.19 19.18 4.72
N ALA A 86 -4.50 18.73 3.50
CA ALA A 86 -3.78 17.62 2.90
C ALA A 86 -2.31 18.00 2.71
N PRO A 87 -1.35 17.12 2.97
CA PRO A 87 0.05 17.40 2.69
C PRO A 87 0.25 17.68 1.20
N MET A 88 1.05 18.67 0.88
CA MET A 88 1.30 19.14 -0.49
C MET A 88 2.55 18.51 -1.13
N GLY A 89 3.39 17.89 -0.33
CA GLY A 89 4.63 17.28 -0.79
C GLY A 89 5.07 16.06 0.03
N PRO A 90 6.10 15.35 -0.46
CA PRO A 90 6.66 14.20 0.23
C PRO A 90 7.24 14.62 1.58
N ASP A 91 7.12 13.71 2.55
CA ASP A 91 7.66 13.87 3.89
C ASP A 91 7.12 15.10 4.68
N GLU A 92 6.03 15.72 4.21
CA GLU A 92 5.35 16.78 4.99
C GLU A 92 4.66 16.21 6.22
N GLN A 93 3.96 15.09 6.06
CA GLN A 93 3.24 14.47 7.15
C GLN A 93 3.26 12.96 7.04
N TRP A 94 3.76 12.30 8.08
CA TRP A 94 3.65 10.85 8.21
C TRP A 94 2.61 10.48 9.25
N GLY A 95 1.85 9.44 8.95
CA GLY A 95 0.99 8.78 9.92
C GLY A 95 1.65 7.52 10.45
N MET A 96 1.53 7.26 11.74
CA MET A 96 2.05 6.04 12.37
C MET A 96 0.96 5.35 13.18
N ASP A 97 1.03 4.01 13.21
CA ASP A 97 0.12 3.18 13.99
C ASP A 97 0.76 1.82 14.28
N PHE A 98 0.18 1.08 15.21
CA PHE A 98 0.56 -0.30 15.52
C PHE A 98 -0.47 -1.31 15.05
N VAL A 99 0.03 -2.37 14.44
CA VAL A 99 -0.76 -3.56 14.11
C VAL A 99 -0.24 -4.74 14.92
N SER A 100 -1.14 -5.54 15.50
CA SER A 100 -0.78 -6.75 16.23
C SER A 100 -1.07 -7.99 15.41
N ASP A 101 -0.20 -8.97 15.52
CA ASP A 101 -0.36 -10.31 14.95
C ASP A 101 0.32 -11.36 15.85
N SER A 102 0.43 -12.60 15.42
CA SER A 102 1.09 -13.67 16.15
C SER A 102 1.92 -14.57 15.24
N LEU A 103 2.99 -15.12 15.78
CA LEU A 103 3.72 -16.21 15.16
C LEU A 103 2.90 -17.52 15.28
N GLU A 104 3.25 -18.51 14.47
CA GLU A 104 2.66 -19.87 14.53
C GLU A 104 2.73 -20.47 15.94
N SER A 105 3.81 -20.17 16.67
CA SER A 105 3.98 -20.57 18.07
C SER A 105 2.99 -19.92 19.05
N GLY A 106 2.08 -19.05 18.59
CA GLY A 106 1.18 -18.26 19.43
C GLY A 106 1.81 -17.03 20.05
N ARG A 107 3.12 -16.79 19.86
CA ARG A 107 3.81 -15.61 20.39
C ARG A 107 3.33 -14.35 19.70
N ARG A 108 2.83 -13.39 20.44
CA ARG A 108 2.38 -12.10 19.88
C ARG A 108 3.53 -11.29 19.33
N ILE A 109 3.30 -10.64 18.22
CA ILE A 109 4.19 -9.68 17.56
C ILE A 109 3.45 -8.36 17.34
N ARG A 110 4.19 -7.27 17.32
CA ARG A 110 3.68 -5.93 17.01
C ARG A 110 4.41 -5.39 15.78
N LEU A 111 3.68 -4.71 14.94
CA LEU A 111 4.19 -4.06 13.75
C LEU A 111 3.98 -2.56 13.89
N LEU A 112 5.04 -1.77 13.71
CA LEU A 112 4.95 -0.33 13.52
C LEU A 112 4.78 -0.06 12.02
N THR A 113 3.71 0.61 11.67
CA THR A 113 3.43 1.08 10.31
C THR A 113 3.69 2.56 10.22
N ILE A 114 4.44 2.99 9.22
CA ILE A 114 4.71 4.40 8.90
C ILE A 114 4.23 4.65 7.48
N LEU A 115 3.39 5.65 7.29
CA LEU A 115 2.78 6.00 6.02
C LEU A 115 3.01 7.49 5.72
N ASP A 116 3.59 7.81 4.58
CA ASP A 116 3.60 9.17 4.05
C ASP A 116 2.18 9.52 3.58
N LEU A 117 1.60 10.57 4.16
CA LEU A 117 0.20 10.92 3.89
C LEU A 117 0.00 11.67 2.57
N TRP A 118 1.07 12.08 1.89
CA TRP A 118 1.01 12.69 0.58
C TRP A 118 0.83 11.64 -0.52
N ASP A 119 1.79 10.75 -0.70
CA ASP A 119 1.81 9.76 -1.78
C ASP A 119 1.31 8.38 -1.36
N ARG A 120 1.04 8.16 -0.05
CA ARG A 120 0.65 6.88 0.55
C ARG A 120 1.76 5.83 0.57
N SER A 121 3.01 6.22 0.31
CA SER A 121 4.14 5.30 0.44
C SER A 121 4.38 4.92 1.90
N THR A 122 4.91 3.72 2.11
CA THR A 122 5.32 3.27 3.44
C THR A 122 6.84 3.29 3.54
N PRO A 123 7.42 4.30 4.22
CA PRO A 123 8.86 4.40 4.43
C PRO A 123 9.44 3.21 5.17
N ALA A 124 8.73 2.71 6.17
CA ALA A 124 9.14 1.55 6.94
C ALA A 124 7.95 0.74 7.46
N LEU A 125 8.16 -0.56 7.55
CA LEU A 125 7.41 -1.51 8.37
C LEU A 125 8.42 -2.15 9.32
N GLU A 126 8.19 -2.02 10.63
CA GLU A 126 9.06 -2.62 11.64
C GLU A 126 8.26 -3.63 12.45
N VAL A 127 8.81 -4.81 12.68
CA VAL A 127 8.15 -5.86 13.48
C VAL A 127 9.06 -6.34 14.57
N ASP A 128 8.52 -6.45 15.78
CA ASP A 128 9.18 -7.07 16.91
C ASP A 128 8.14 -7.65 17.90
N ILE A 129 8.62 -8.36 18.89
CA ILE A 129 7.79 -8.87 20.01
C ILE A 129 7.30 -7.71 20.86
N SER A 130 8.16 -6.72 21.06
CA SER A 130 7.87 -5.49 21.79
C SER A 130 8.44 -4.29 21.05
N LEU A 131 7.63 -3.28 20.84
CA LEU A 131 8.02 -2.02 20.19
C LEU A 131 7.79 -0.88 21.18
N SER A 132 8.84 -0.54 21.92
CA SER A 132 8.84 0.61 22.84
C SER A 132 8.99 1.94 22.08
N GLY A 133 8.71 3.07 22.75
CA GLY A 133 8.96 4.39 22.19
C GLY A 133 10.41 4.61 21.77
N GLN A 134 11.38 4.02 22.46
CA GLN A 134 12.79 4.06 22.05
C GLN A 134 13.01 3.31 20.71
N ARG A 135 12.32 2.17 20.52
CA ARG A 135 12.40 1.44 19.24
C ARG A 135 11.79 2.24 18.10
N VAL A 136 10.67 2.93 18.35
CA VAL A 136 10.09 3.87 17.38
C VAL A 136 11.10 4.93 16.97
N VAL A 137 11.77 5.55 17.93
CA VAL A 137 12.81 6.57 17.67
C VAL A 137 13.97 5.98 16.85
N GLN A 138 14.43 4.76 17.12
CA GLN A 138 15.48 4.10 16.33
C GLN A 138 15.07 3.93 14.85
N VAL A 139 13.80 3.59 14.60
CA VAL A 139 13.28 3.47 13.23
C VAL A 139 13.25 4.83 12.54
N LEU A 140 12.75 5.87 13.22
CA LEU A 140 12.73 7.23 12.67
C LEU A 140 14.13 7.78 12.42
N GLU A 141 15.08 7.49 13.31
CA GLU A 141 16.47 7.92 13.14
C GLU A 141 17.13 7.22 11.96
N ARG A 142 16.88 5.92 11.76
CA ARG A 142 17.31 5.20 10.57
C ARG A 142 16.78 5.85 9.27
N LEU A 143 15.49 6.21 9.24
CA LEU A 143 14.89 6.90 8.09
C LEU A 143 15.49 8.27 7.87
N ARG A 144 15.76 9.03 8.93
CA ARG A 144 16.45 10.32 8.86
C ARG A 144 17.84 10.20 8.24
N LEU A 145 18.61 9.19 8.65
CA LEU A 145 19.94 8.92 8.08
C LEU A 145 19.88 8.51 6.60
N GLN A 146 18.72 7.99 6.14
CA GLN A 146 18.45 7.72 4.73
C GLN A 146 17.94 8.95 3.97
N GLY A 147 17.94 10.13 4.58
CA GLY A 147 17.51 11.39 3.96
C GLY A 147 16.00 11.64 4.02
N ARG A 148 15.25 10.87 4.81
CA ARG A 148 13.81 11.03 4.97
C ARG A 148 13.45 11.52 6.37
N LEU A 149 12.94 12.75 6.46
CA LEU A 149 12.53 13.36 7.73
C LEU A 149 11.17 14.04 7.54
N PRO A 150 10.13 13.63 8.28
CA PRO A 150 8.83 14.27 8.17
C PRO A 150 8.84 15.64 8.87
N ARG A 151 8.06 16.58 8.35
CA ARG A 151 7.79 17.83 9.07
C ARG A 151 6.83 17.61 10.25
N ARG A 152 5.93 16.65 10.13
CA ARG A 152 4.93 16.31 11.16
C ARG A 152 4.67 14.82 11.23
N LEU A 153 4.49 14.32 12.45
CA LEU A 153 4.03 12.97 12.74
C LEU A 153 2.61 13.01 13.27
N LEU A 154 1.73 12.23 12.67
CA LEU A 154 0.36 11.98 13.14
C LEU A 154 0.29 10.57 13.75
N THR A 155 -0.10 10.49 15.02
CA THR A 155 -0.15 9.22 15.77
C THR A 155 -1.45 9.11 16.55
N ASP A 156 -1.75 7.93 17.05
CA ASP A 156 -2.72 7.79 18.13
C ASP A 156 -2.13 8.26 19.48
N ASN A 157 -2.90 8.12 20.56
CA ASN A 157 -2.48 8.49 21.91
C ASN A 157 -1.82 7.31 22.68
N GLY A 158 -1.26 6.34 21.97
CA GLY A 158 -0.55 5.22 22.59
C GLY A 158 0.63 5.68 23.43
N PRO A 159 0.96 4.98 24.52
CA PRO A 159 2.06 5.36 25.43
C PRO A 159 3.41 5.37 24.70
N GLU A 160 3.59 4.60 23.67
CA GLU A 160 4.80 4.56 22.85
C GLU A 160 5.00 5.87 22.06
N PHE A 161 3.91 6.55 21.70
CA PHE A 161 3.92 7.79 20.94
C PHE A 161 3.83 9.05 21.82
N THR A 162 3.28 8.93 23.02
CA THR A 162 3.20 10.06 23.97
C THR A 162 4.39 10.13 24.93
N GLY A 163 5.26 9.11 24.90
CA GLY A 163 6.40 8.98 25.79
C GLY A 163 7.52 9.99 25.53
N HIS A 164 8.36 10.21 26.54
CA HIS A 164 9.48 11.15 26.51
C HIS A 164 10.44 10.93 25.33
N ALA A 165 10.72 9.68 24.94
CA ALA A 165 11.68 9.36 23.89
C ALA A 165 11.30 9.98 22.54
N LEU A 166 10.04 9.82 22.08
CA LEU A 166 9.57 10.39 20.82
C LEU A 166 9.49 11.93 20.89
N ASN A 167 9.04 12.48 22.02
CA ASN A 167 8.98 13.92 22.21
C ASN A 167 10.38 14.57 22.12
N ALA A 168 11.37 14.00 22.80
CA ALA A 168 12.75 14.49 22.78
C ALA A 168 13.36 14.40 21.38
N TRP A 169 13.11 13.30 20.65
CA TRP A 169 13.58 13.14 19.28
C TRP A 169 12.92 14.17 18.34
N ALA A 170 11.62 14.34 18.46
CA ALA A 170 10.86 15.27 17.63
C ALA A 170 11.33 16.73 17.85
N GLN A 171 11.51 17.13 19.10
CA GLN A 171 12.05 18.45 19.47
C GLN A 171 13.47 18.65 18.89
N LYS A 172 14.35 17.66 19.06
CA LYS A 172 15.73 17.71 18.52
C LYS A 172 15.78 17.95 17.02
N HIS A 173 14.84 17.37 16.26
CA HIS A 173 14.84 17.42 14.80
C HIS A 173 13.81 18.39 14.20
N GLY A 174 13.13 19.18 15.01
CA GLY A 174 12.13 20.15 14.56
C GLY A 174 10.88 19.51 13.96
N VAL A 175 10.53 18.28 14.36
CA VAL A 175 9.37 17.53 13.87
C VAL A 175 8.16 17.83 14.75
N GLY A 176 7.07 18.29 14.13
CA GLY A 176 5.81 18.51 14.84
C GLY A 176 5.12 17.19 15.20
N LEU A 177 4.66 17.04 16.43
CA LEU A 177 3.82 15.92 16.85
C LEU A 177 2.35 16.34 16.86
N ALA A 178 1.50 15.52 16.25
CA ALA A 178 0.06 15.67 16.26
C ALA A 178 -0.56 14.33 16.67
N HIS A 179 -1.41 14.37 17.70
CA HIS A 179 -2.14 13.18 18.14
C HIS A 179 -3.58 13.23 17.62
N SER A 180 -4.11 12.09 17.22
CA SER A 180 -5.51 11.97 16.83
C SER A 180 -6.40 12.29 18.03
N ARG A 181 -7.51 13.00 17.78
CA ARG A 181 -8.45 13.36 18.84
C ARG A 181 -9.15 12.12 19.38
N PRO A 182 -9.29 12.00 20.70
CA PRO A 182 -10.02 10.89 21.31
C PRO A 182 -11.41 10.74 20.70
N GLY A 183 -11.79 9.51 20.33
CA GLY A 183 -13.10 9.21 19.74
C GLY A 183 -13.31 9.66 18.29
N LYS A 184 -12.28 10.16 17.59
CA LYS A 184 -12.33 10.51 16.17
C LYS A 184 -11.36 9.66 15.32
N PRO A 185 -11.70 8.41 15.02
CA PRO A 185 -10.85 7.51 14.22
C PRO A 185 -10.59 8.05 12.80
N THR A 186 -11.41 9.01 12.32
CA THR A 186 -11.22 9.62 11.00
C THR A 186 -9.93 10.41 10.87
N ASP A 187 -9.31 10.85 11.96
CA ASP A 187 -8.09 11.63 11.92
C ASP A 187 -6.90 10.79 11.41
N ASN A 188 -6.91 9.46 11.63
CA ASN A 188 -5.90 8.52 11.14
C ASN A 188 -6.41 7.55 10.05
N GLY A 189 -7.49 7.91 9.36
CA GLY A 189 -8.20 7.02 8.42
C GLY A 189 -7.35 6.50 7.24
N PHE A 190 -6.28 7.20 6.86
CA PHE A 190 -5.36 6.73 5.83
C PHE A 190 -4.48 5.58 6.32
N VAL A 191 -3.98 5.69 7.54
CA VAL A 191 -3.17 4.63 8.17
C VAL A 191 -4.04 3.41 8.49
N GLU A 192 -5.27 3.62 9.00
CA GLU A 192 -6.24 2.53 9.19
C GLU A 192 -6.53 1.78 7.88
N SER A 193 -6.74 2.54 6.79
CA SER A 193 -6.97 1.96 5.46
C SER A 193 -5.75 1.22 4.92
N PHE A 194 -4.53 1.70 5.21
CA PHE A 194 -3.28 1.02 4.91
C PHE A 194 -3.14 -0.27 5.71
N ASN A 195 -3.37 -0.22 7.03
CA ASN A 195 -3.30 -1.37 7.92
C ASN A 195 -4.31 -2.47 7.51
N GLY A 196 -5.51 -2.07 7.05
CA GLY A 196 -6.47 -3.00 6.47
C GLY A 196 -5.93 -3.72 5.24
N ARG A 197 -5.21 -3.03 4.34
CA ARG A 197 -4.58 -3.66 3.17
C ARG A 197 -3.40 -4.55 3.55
N LEU A 198 -2.55 -4.10 4.47
CA LEU A 198 -1.45 -4.90 5.02
C LEU A 198 -1.99 -6.21 5.58
N ARG A 199 -3.06 -6.15 6.36
CA ARG A 199 -3.72 -7.32 6.91
C ARG A 199 -4.27 -8.24 5.83
N ASP A 200 -5.00 -7.69 4.86
CA ASP A 200 -5.63 -8.47 3.80
C ASP A 200 -4.64 -9.05 2.79
N GLU A 201 -3.61 -8.29 2.41
CA GLU A 201 -2.71 -8.63 1.32
C GLU A 201 -1.41 -9.30 1.79
N CYS A 202 -1.09 -9.26 3.10
CA CYS A 202 0.11 -9.85 3.67
C CYS A 202 -0.18 -10.72 4.90
N LEU A 203 -0.67 -10.11 6.00
CA LEU A 203 -0.74 -10.80 7.28
C LEU A 203 -1.66 -12.04 7.23
N ASN A 204 -2.87 -11.89 6.67
CA ASN A 204 -3.84 -12.99 6.57
C ASN A 204 -3.49 -14.03 5.49
N GLN A 205 -2.45 -13.82 4.70
CA GLN A 205 -2.04 -14.73 3.63
C GLN A 205 -0.81 -15.58 4.00
N ASN A 206 -0.14 -15.24 5.10
CA ASN A 206 1.07 -15.90 5.54
C ASN A 206 0.92 -16.44 6.95
N ILE A 207 1.56 -17.56 7.21
CA ILE A 207 1.79 -18.11 8.55
C ILE A 207 3.23 -17.75 8.90
N PHE A 208 3.45 -17.02 9.98
CA PHE A 208 4.77 -16.54 10.38
C PHE A 208 5.43 -17.52 11.34
N VAL A 209 6.43 -18.23 10.90
CA VAL A 209 7.14 -19.22 11.72
C VAL A 209 8.14 -18.57 12.65
N SER A 210 8.82 -17.51 12.19
CA SER A 210 9.83 -16.80 12.97
C SER A 210 9.80 -15.29 12.75
N LEU A 211 10.37 -14.54 13.70
CA LEU A 211 10.48 -13.09 13.58
C LEU A 211 11.36 -12.66 12.40
N ALA A 212 12.40 -13.43 12.09
CA ALA A 212 13.29 -13.16 10.96
C ALA A 212 12.57 -13.33 9.61
N GLU A 213 11.79 -14.40 9.47
CA GLU A 213 10.96 -14.63 8.29
C GLU A 213 9.87 -13.55 8.17
N THR A 214 9.21 -13.18 9.28
CA THR A 214 8.22 -12.12 9.28
C THR A 214 8.81 -10.81 8.76
N ARG A 215 10.01 -10.43 9.22
CA ARG A 215 10.70 -9.23 8.73
C ARG A 215 10.96 -9.28 7.23
N ARG A 216 11.42 -10.41 6.71
CA ARG A 216 11.66 -10.60 5.28
C ARG A 216 10.37 -10.45 4.47
N LEU A 217 9.31 -11.17 4.84
CA LEU A 217 8.02 -11.15 4.14
C LEU A 217 7.38 -9.75 4.16
N LEU A 218 7.46 -9.05 5.29
CA LEU A 218 6.96 -7.68 5.40
C LEU A 218 7.74 -6.70 4.53
N GLU A 219 9.07 -6.85 4.46
CA GLU A 219 9.91 -5.99 3.61
C GLU A 219 9.67 -6.25 2.13
N GLU A 220 9.53 -7.51 1.70
CA GLU A 220 9.15 -7.88 0.34
C GLU A 220 7.78 -7.28 -0.04
N TRP A 221 6.80 -7.42 0.87
CA TRP A 221 5.48 -6.82 0.66
C TRP A 221 5.53 -5.29 0.61
N ARG A 222 6.33 -4.65 1.48
CA ARG A 222 6.50 -3.20 1.51
C ARG A 222 7.08 -2.68 0.19
N GLN A 223 8.12 -3.34 -0.32
CA GLN A 223 8.72 -3.00 -1.61
C GLN A 223 7.72 -3.15 -2.74
N ASP A 224 7.00 -4.27 -2.77
CA ASP A 224 5.96 -4.48 -3.76
C ASP A 224 4.83 -3.43 -3.68
N TYR A 225 4.40 -3.11 -2.47
CA TYR A 225 3.38 -2.08 -2.21
C TYR A 225 3.80 -0.71 -2.74
N ASN A 226 5.05 -0.32 -2.58
CA ASN A 226 5.58 0.97 -3.04
C ASN A 226 5.88 0.99 -4.55
N CYS A 227 6.51 -0.07 -5.07
CA CYS A 227 7.11 -0.05 -6.41
C CYS A 227 6.20 -0.65 -7.50
N ASN A 228 5.40 -1.66 -7.16
CA ASN A 228 4.67 -2.42 -8.18
C ASN A 228 3.14 -2.28 -8.10
N ARG A 229 2.61 -2.19 -6.89
CA ARG A 229 1.16 -2.20 -6.65
C ARG A 229 0.47 -1.03 -7.34
N PRO A 230 -0.62 -1.26 -8.15
CA PRO A 230 -1.40 -0.19 -8.72
C PRO A 230 -2.30 0.49 -7.67
N HIS A 231 -2.26 1.83 -7.60
CA HIS A 231 -3.05 2.63 -6.66
C HIS A 231 -4.12 3.44 -7.39
N SER A 232 -5.39 3.11 -7.16
CA SER A 232 -6.52 3.76 -7.84
C SER A 232 -6.61 5.26 -7.56
N ALA A 233 -6.23 5.69 -6.35
CA ALA A 233 -6.20 7.11 -5.98
C ALA A 233 -5.13 7.92 -6.71
N LEU A 234 -4.15 7.26 -7.34
CA LEU A 234 -3.03 7.86 -8.07
C LEU A 234 -3.07 7.50 -9.56
N GLY A 235 -4.26 7.35 -10.14
CA GLY A 235 -4.40 7.00 -11.55
C GLY A 235 -3.82 5.63 -11.93
N TRP A 236 -3.84 4.67 -11.00
CA TRP A 236 -3.30 3.31 -11.18
C TRP A 236 -1.77 3.23 -11.31
N GLN A 237 -1.08 4.30 -10.98
CA GLN A 237 0.39 4.28 -10.88
C GLN A 237 0.85 3.54 -9.62
N SER A 238 2.10 3.10 -9.59
CA SER A 238 2.77 2.75 -8.35
C SER A 238 3.13 4.02 -7.57
N LEU A 239 3.38 3.89 -6.27
CA LEU A 239 3.71 5.06 -5.43
C LEU A 239 5.05 5.67 -5.84
N GLU A 240 6.03 4.84 -6.19
CA GLU A 240 7.33 5.28 -6.67
C GLU A 240 7.23 6.03 -8.00
N ALA A 241 6.45 5.51 -8.97
CA ALA A 241 6.23 6.19 -10.25
C ALA A 241 5.50 7.54 -10.05
N PHE A 242 4.50 7.59 -9.16
CA PHE A 242 3.82 8.81 -8.81
C PHE A 242 4.77 9.83 -8.18
N ARG A 243 5.59 9.41 -7.23
CA ARG A 243 6.58 10.26 -6.56
C ARG A 243 7.60 10.82 -7.55
N ALA A 244 8.12 9.99 -8.46
CA ALA A 244 9.09 10.43 -9.47
C ALA A 244 8.55 11.54 -10.38
N ILE A 245 7.25 11.54 -10.69
CA ILE A 245 6.61 12.53 -11.55
C ILE A 245 6.27 13.83 -10.79
N HIS A 246 5.87 13.71 -9.52
CA HIS A 246 5.28 14.81 -8.76
C HIS A 246 6.22 15.37 -7.67
N GLN A 247 7.42 14.81 -7.52
CA GLN A 247 8.40 15.36 -6.61
C GLN A 247 8.82 16.74 -7.12
N PRO A 248 8.66 17.81 -6.34
CA PRO A 248 9.13 19.12 -6.76
C PRO A 248 10.63 19.03 -7.04
N SER A 249 11.04 19.44 -8.24
CA SER A 249 12.45 19.50 -8.61
C SER A 249 13.18 20.34 -7.57
N THR A 250 14.05 19.72 -6.81
CA THR A 250 14.99 20.45 -5.96
C THR A 250 16.01 21.07 -6.90
N THR A 251 15.67 22.21 -7.47
CA THR A 251 16.65 23.05 -8.16
C THR A 251 17.64 23.49 -7.10
N ALA A 252 18.79 22.84 -7.06
CA ALA A 252 19.95 23.30 -6.33
C ALA A 252 20.25 24.72 -6.83
N GLY A 253 19.83 25.71 -6.05
CA GLY A 253 20.24 27.08 -6.23
C GLY A 253 21.74 27.18 -5.99
N THR A 254 22.54 26.94 -7.02
CA THR A 254 23.93 27.37 -7.05
C THR A 254 23.91 28.88 -7.13
N THR A 255 23.85 29.55 -5.99
CA THR A 255 24.14 30.97 -5.91
C THR A 255 25.63 31.14 -6.19
N ASN A 256 25.96 31.42 -7.44
CA ASN A 256 27.25 31.99 -7.79
C ASN A 256 27.41 33.36 -7.10
N LEU A 257 28.09 33.36 -5.98
CA LEU A 257 28.71 34.58 -5.44
C LEU A 257 29.87 34.93 -6.37
N SER A 258 29.60 35.70 -7.40
CA SER A 258 30.62 36.46 -8.12
C SER A 258 31.16 37.53 -7.17
N LEU A 259 32.35 37.28 -6.67
CA LEU A 259 33.24 38.32 -6.11
C LEU A 259 33.51 39.35 -7.21
N VAL A 260 33.02 40.58 -7.00
CA VAL A 260 33.47 41.74 -7.74
C VAL A 260 34.48 42.45 -6.84
N SER A 261 35.63 42.66 -7.41
CA SER A 261 36.81 43.35 -6.91
C SER A 261 36.52 44.80 -6.51
#